data_eaae7f1c342856e2b69d38b101db2ab4
#
_entry.id   eaae7f1c342856e2b69d38b101db2ab4
#
_cell.length_a   1.000
_cell.length_b   1.000
_cell.length_c   1.000
_cell.angle_alpha   90.00
_cell.angle_beta   90.00
_cell.angle_gamma   90.00
#
_symmetry.space_group_name_H-M   'P 1'
#
loop_
_entity.id
_entity.type
_entity.pdbx_description
1 polymer ?
#
loop_
_entity_poly.entity_id
_entity_poly.type
_entity_poly.pdbx_seq_one_letter_code
_entity_poly.pdbx_strand_id
1 'polypeptide(L)'
;MSTISTSEEPGARLQEALTSWATHLAPAEIQDSRYQAAFEAIDRALVATIRYMEGRKAGKLQDQNHEWQLTELWMEASRALSPIDDPEVAKVADACTVKDLGWTDPTVWEAAERKGLKIGVQDMQGARMLLNRKRGTSRAPAWFRIAGVCVAAVTVLFLMWPGARTSEEK
;
A
#
# COMPACT_ATOMS: atom_id res chain seq x y z
N MET A 1 -19.82 23.41 50.48
CA MET A 1 -20.07 23.85 49.07
C MET A 1 -19.50 22.76 48.15
N SER A 2 -20.38 21.86 47.67
CA SER A 2 -19.97 20.77 46.81
C SER A 2 -20.14 21.20 45.34
N THR A 3 -19.05 21.21 44.61
CA THR A 3 -19.04 21.47 43.19
C THR A 3 -19.62 20.31 42.42
N ILE A 4 -20.72 20.54 41.76
CA ILE A 4 -21.41 19.60 40.84
C ILE A 4 -20.49 19.35 39.68
N SER A 5 -20.03 18.11 39.56
CA SER A 5 -19.33 17.59 38.39
C SER A 5 -20.27 17.67 37.17
N THR A 6 -19.94 18.50 36.22
CA THR A 6 -20.64 18.62 34.94
C THR A 6 -20.56 17.26 34.23
N SER A 7 -21.70 16.61 34.07
CA SER A 7 -21.79 15.39 33.24
C SER A 7 -21.51 15.77 31.81
N GLU A 8 -20.36 15.39 31.29
CA GLU A 8 -20.05 15.49 29.87
C GLU A 8 -21.17 14.80 29.07
N GLU A 9 -21.78 15.55 28.14
CA GLU A 9 -22.88 15.04 27.32
C GLU A 9 -22.43 13.81 26.50
N PRO A 10 -23.23 12.73 26.48
CA PRO A 10 -22.93 11.51 25.73
C PRO A 10 -22.62 11.77 24.24
N GLY A 11 -23.17 12.85 23.67
CA GLY A 11 -22.93 13.29 22.31
C GLY A 11 -21.51 13.76 22.05
N ALA A 12 -20.88 14.47 23.00
CA ALA A 12 -19.51 14.96 22.86
C ALA A 12 -18.50 13.81 22.80
N ARG A 13 -18.67 12.78 23.63
CA ARG A 13 -17.81 11.58 23.60
C ARG A 13 -17.97 10.77 22.33
N LEU A 14 -19.17 10.68 21.78
CA LEU A 14 -19.44 10.00 20.51
C LEU A 14 -18.78 10.74 19.34
N GLN A 15 -18.84 12.07 19.36
CA GLN A 15 -18.23 12.91 18.33
C GLN A 15 -16.70 12.86 18.39
N GLU A 16 -16.11 12.84 19.58
CA GLU A 16 -14.68 12.68 19.77
C GLU A 16 -14.20 11.29 19.31
N ALA A 17 -14.92 10.23 19.65
CA ALA A 17 -14.65 8.88 19.19
C ALA A 17 -14.72 8.78 17.66
N LEU A 18 -15.73 9.37 17.01
CA LEU A 18 -15.89 9.37 15.55
C LEU A 18 -14.77 10.17 14.87
N THR A 19 -14.36 11.30 15.44
CA THR A 19 -13.26 12.13 14.92
C THR A 19 -11.93 11.38 15.04
N SER A 20 -11.66 10.77 16.18
CA SER A 20 -10.47 9.91 16.40
C SER A 20 -10.45 8.75 15.41
N TRP A 21 -11.59 8.10 15.20
CA TRP A 21 -11.72 6.98 14.27
C TRP A 21 -11.49 7.40 12.81
N ALA A 22 -12.06 8.54 12.38
CA ALA A 22 -11.84 9.10 11.05
C ALA A 22 -10.35 9.45 10.81
N THR A 23 -9.67 9.97 11.82
CA THR A 23 -8.23 10.29 11.75
C THR A 23 -7.35 9.04 11.60
N HIS A 24 -7.77 7.91 12.12
CA HIS A 24 -7.05 6.63 11.98
C HIS A 24 -7.33 5.90 10.66
N LEU A 25 -8.46 6.16 9.99
CA LEU A 25 -8.80 5.54 8.70
C LEU A 25 -8.13 6.23 7.50
N ALA A 26 -8.02 7.56 7.55
CA ALA A 26 -7.40 8.34 6.48
C ALA A 26 -5.97 7.87 6.12
N PRO A 27 -5.08 7.55 7.07
CA PRO A 27 -3.75 7.01 6.77
C PRO A 27 -3.80 5.66 6.03
N ALA A 28 -4.74 4.78 6.35
CA ALA A 28 -4.86 3.47 5.71
C ALA A 28 -5.32 3.57 4.24
N GLU A 29 -6.25 4.46 3.94
CA GLU A 29 -6.70 4.71 2.56
C GLU A 29 -5.61 5.35 1.69
N ILE A 30 -4.86 6.31 2.27
CA ILE A 30 -3.71 6.93 1.60
C ILE A 30 -2.64 5.87 1.31
N GLN A 31 -2.37 5.00 2.26
CA GLN A 31 -1.39 3.93 2.09
C GLN A 31 -1.83 2.95 0.99
N ASP A 32 -3.11 2.56 0.95
CA ASP A 32 -3.65 1.66 -0.08
C ASP A 32 -3.57 2.29 -1.48
N SER A 33 -3.87 3.58 -1.61
CA SER A 33 -3.72 4.31 -2.88
C SER A 33 -2.27 4.38 -3.37
N ARG A 34 -1.29 4.50 -2.46
CA ARG A 34 0.14 4.47 -2.79
C ARG A 34 0.58 3.10 -3.30
N TYR A 35 0.17 2.01 -2.63
CA TYR A 35 0.44 0.65 -3.12
C TYR A 35 -0.23 0.39 -4.47
N GLN A 36 -1.43 0.91 -4.70
CA GLN A 36 -2.10 0.81 -5.99
C GLN A 36 -1.31 1.52 -7.09
N ALA A 37 -0.92 2.77 -6.88
CA ALA A 37 -0.15 3.56 -7.84
C ALA A 37 1.20 2.89 -8.16
N ALA A 38 1.91 2.41 -7.14
CA ALA A 38 3.17 1.70 -7.29
C ALA A 38 3.01 0.38 -8.07
N PHE A 39 1.96 -0.38 -7.79
CA PHE A 39 1.64 -1.61 -8.53
C PHE A 39 1.41 -1.32 -10.01
N GLU A 40 0.61 -0.31 -10.34
CA GLU A 40 0.30 0.05 -11.72
C GLU A 40 1.54 0.56 -12.48
N ALA A 41 2.40 1.33 -11.82
CA ALA A 41 3.63 1.82 -12.42
C ALA A 41 4.60 0.67 -12.74
N ILE A 42 4.83 -0.26 -11.80
CA ILE A 42 5.66 -1.45 -12.05
C ILE A 42 5.05 -2.34 -13.13
N ASP A 43 3.73 -2.53 -13.13
CA ASP A 43 3.05 -3.36 -14.14
C ASP A 43 3.26 -2.79 -15.54
N ARG A 44 3.10 -1.48 -15.75
CA ARG A 44 3.37 -0.82 -17.03
C ARG A 44 4.83 -0.99 -17.48
N ALA A 45 5.78 -0.72 -16.58
CA ALA A 45 7.21 -0.84 -16.88
C ALA A 45 7.60 -2.28 -17.22
N LEU A 46 7.07 -3.25 -16.49
CA LEU A 46 7.34 -4.67 -16.71
C LEU A 46 6.77 -5.16 -18.05
N VAL A 47 5.52 -4.83 -18.36
CA VAL A 47 4.87 -5.20 -19.63
C VAL A 47 5.62 -4.59 -20.82
N ALA A 48 6.02 -3.32 -20.73
CA ALA A 48 6.80 -2.67 -21.78
C ALA A 48 8.17 -3.34 -21.96
N THR A 49 8.87 -3.68 -20.86
CA THR A 49 10.15 -4.38 -20.89
C THR A 49 10.04 -5.75 -21.55
N ILE A 50 9.03 -6.53 -21.20
CA ILE A 50 8.80 -7.86 -21.79
C ILE A 50 8.56 -7.73 -23.30
N ARG A 51 7.69 -6.82 -23.71
CA ARG A 51 7.41 -6.58 -25.14
C ARG A 51 8.65 -6.15 -25.91
N TYR A 52 9.48 -5.29 -25.34
CA TYR A 52 10.76 -4.89 -25.90
C TYR A 52 11.68 -6.10 -26.10
N MET A 53 11.84 -6.92 -25.07
CA MET A 53 12.70 -8.11 -25.14
C MET A 53 12.19 -9.15 -26.15
N GLU A 54 10.88 -9.36 -26.24
CA GLU A 54 10.26 -10.23 -27.24
C GLU A 54 10.47 -9.69 -28.67
N GLY A 55 10.32 -8.38 -28.84
CA GLY A 55 10.61 -7.72 -30.12
C GLY A 55 12.06 -7.91 -30.56
N ARG A 56 13.02 -7.76 -29.64
CA ARG A 56 14.44 -8.03 -29.92
C ARG A 56 14.69 -9.49 -30.31
N LYS A 57 14.12 -10.43 -29.59
CA LYS A 57 14.23 -11.88 -29.92
C LYS A 57 13.65 -12.19 -31.29
N ALA A 58 12.58 -11.50 -31.70
CA ALA A 58 11.96 -11.64 -33.02
C ALA A 58 12.70 -10.90 -34.14
N GLY A 59 13.88 -10.31 -33.89
CA GLY A 59 14.66 -9.56 -34.86
C GLY A 59 14.02 -8.24 -35.30
N LYS A 60 13.04 -7.69 -34.56
CA LYS A 60 12.47 -6.37 -34.84
C LYS A 60 13.49 -5.30 -34.49
N LEU A 61 13.66 -4.34 -35.38
CA LEU A 61 14.49 -3.17 -35.09
C LEU A 61 13.90 -2.42 -33.89
N GLN A 62 14.73 -2.29 -32.87
CA GLN A 62 14.45 -1.50 -31.68
C GLN A 62 15.28 -0.23 -31.82
N ASP A 63 14.66 0.93 -31.69
CA ASP A 63 15.35 2.21 -31.74
C ASP A 63 15.61 2.75 -30.33
N GLN A 64 16.42 3.77 -30.23
CA GLN A 64 16.77 4.44 -29.00
C GLN A 64 15.54 5.03 -28.28
N ASN A 65 14.47 5.34 -29.01
CA ASN A 65 13.24 5.85 -28.42
C ASN A 65 12.55 4.82 -27.53
N HIS A 66 12.62 3.53 -27.87
CA HIS A 66 12.06 2.47 -27.03
C HIS A 66 12.83 2.32 -25.72
N GLU A 67 14.15 2.45 -25.75
CA GLU A 67 14.99 2.39 -24.54
C GLU A 67 14.72 3.60 -23.63
N TRP A 68 14.57 4.79 -24.20
CA TRP A 68 14.15 5.99 -23.48
C TRP A 68 12.78 5.82 -22.81
N GLN A 69 11.80 5.25 -23.49
CA GLN A 69 10.50 4.97 -22.93
C GLN A 69 10.58 3.99 -21.75
N LEU A 70 11.44 2.98 -21.82
CA LEU A 70 11.67 2.05 -20.72
C LEU A 70 12.32 2.75 -19.52
N THR A 71 13.31 3.61 -19.75
CA THR A 71 13.93 4.46 -18.74
C THR A 71 12.85 5.27 -17.99
N GLU A 72 12.00 6.00 -18.72
CA GLU A 72 10.93 6.81 -18.13
C GLU A 72 9.96 5.97 -17.29
N LEU A 73 9.53 4.80 -17.77
CA LEU A 73 8.62 3.92 -17.06
C LEU A 73 9.23 3.36 -15.76
N TRP A 74 10.50 2.98 -15.76
CA TRP A 74 11.17 2.51 -14.55
C TRP A 74 11.44 3.63 -13.56
N MET A 75 11.74 4.85 -14.03
CA MET A 75 11.83 6.03 -13.19
C MET A 75 10.48 6.39 -12.55
N GLU A 76 9.37 6.31 -13.30
CA GLU A 76 8.02 6.49 -12.78
C GLU A 76 7.71 5.46 -11.70
N ALA A 77 8.06 4.19 -11.91
CA ALA A 77 7.89 3.13 -10.93
C ALA A 77 8.68 3.40 -9.64
N SER A 78 9.94 3.81 -9.75
CA SER A 78 10.75 4.19 -8.58
C SER A 78 10.13 5.35 -7.80
N ARG A 79 9.65 6.38 -8.48
CA ARG A 79 8.97 7.53 -7.85
C ARG A 79 7.67 7.14 -7.15
N ALA A 80 6.90 6.23 -7.73
CA ALA A 80 5.64 5.75 -7.13
C ALA A 80 5.88 4.92 -5.87
N LEU A 81 7.03 4.24 -5.76
CA LEU A 81 7.43 3.44 -4.59
C LEU A 81 8.00 4.29 -3.47
N SER A 82 8.68 5.39 -3.79
CA SER A 82 9.41 6.23 -2.84
C SER A 82 8.60 6.72 -1.63
N PRO A 83 7.30 7.08 -1.74
CA PRO A 83 6.50 7.53 -0.60
C PRO A 83 5.96 6.41 0.30
N ILE A 84 6.30 5.14 0.03
CA ILE A 84 5.86 3.98 0.81
C ILE A 84 6.92 3.66 1.85
N ASP A 85 6.61 3.88 3.13
CA ASP A 85 7.50 3.56 4.24
C ASP A 85 7.43 2.06 4.58
N ASP A 86 8.14 1.26 3.77
CA ASP A 86 8.21 -0.19 3.90
C ASP A 86 9.58 -0.66 3.40
N PRO A 87 10.38 -1.36 4.23
CA PRO A 87 11.76 -1.75 3.88
C PRO A 87 11.85 -2.77 2.73
N GLU A 88 10.80 -3.56 2.48
CA GLU A 88 10.76 -4.45 1.31
C GLU A 88 10.47 -3.64 0.04
N VAL A 89 9.61 -2.63 0.13
CA VAL A 89 9.28 -1.73 -0.98
C VAL A 89 10.46 -0.81 -1.32
N ALA A 90 11.21 -0.36 -0.33
CA ALA A 90 12.44 0.42 -0.56
C ALA A 90 13.44 -0.34 -1.43
N LYS A 91 13.65 -1.64 -1.19
CA LYS A 91 14.51 -2.49 -2.05
C LYS A 91 13.98 -2.59 -3.49
N VAL A 92 12.67 -2.60 -3.67
CA VAL A 92 12.06 -2.60 -5.00
C VAL A 92 12.28 -1.25 -5.68
N ALA A 93 12.17 -0.14 -4.95
CA ALA A 93 12.45 1.20 -5.48
C ALA A 93 13.91 1.33 -5.96
N ASP A 94 14.87 0.82 -5.18
CA ASP A 94 16.27 0.77 -5.57
C ASP A 94 16.48 -0.05 -6.85
N ALA A 95 15.83 -1.21 -6.94
CA ALA A 95 15.89 -2.05 -8.14
C ALA A 95 15.30 -1.35 -9.37
N CYS A 96 14.21 -0.59 -9.22
CA CYS A 96 13.61 0.20 -10.30
C CYS A 96 14.56 1.32 -10.75
N THR A 97 15.24 2.01 -9.83
CA THR A 97 16.25 3.03 -10.14
C THR A 97 17.43 2.43 -10.91
N VAL A 98 17.90 1.25 -10.53
CA VAL A 98 18.98 0.57 -11.27
C VAL A 98 18.51 0.16 -12.67
N LYS A 99 17.26 -0.25 -12.83
CA LYS A 99 16.71 -0.56 -14.16
C LYS A 99 16.62 0.68 -15.05
N ASP A 100 16.17 1.79 -14.49
CA ASP A 100 16.14 3.08 -15.17
C ASP A 100 17.54 3.45 -15.71
N LEU A 101 18.52 3.53 -14.83
CA LEU A 101 19.90 3.89 -15.20
C LEU A 101 20.54 2.89 -16.17
N GLY A 102 20.26 1.60 -16.04
CA GLY A 102 20.87 0.55 -16.85
C GLY A 102 20.42 0.51 -18.30
N TRP A 103 19.29 1.14 -18.65
CA TRP A 103 18.89 1.32 -20.06
C TRP A 103 19.76 2.35 -20.77
N THR A 104 20.30 3.33 -20.03
CA THR A 104 21.23 4.34 -20.57
C THR A 104 22.69 3.92 -20.44
N ASP A 105 23.03 3.17 -19.38
CA ASP A 105 24.37 2.62 -19.11
C ASP A 105 24.30 1.17 -18.62
N PRO A 106 24.47 0.18 -19.50
CA PRO A 106 24.43 -1.24 -19.14
C PRO A 106 25.43 -1.66 -18.06
N THR A 107 26.51 -0.91 -17.82
CA THR A 107 27.49 -1.23 -16.79
C THR A 107 26.92 -1.12 -15.36
N VAL A 108 25.84 -0.33 -15.22
CA VAL A 108 25.07 -0.19 -13.97
C VAL A 108 24.41 -1.51 -13.59
N TRP A 109 23.87 -2.25 -14.55
CA TRP A 109 23.29 -3.57 -14.29
C TRP A 109 24.31 -4.56 -13.81
N GLU A 110 25.48 -4.63 -14.46
CA GLU A 110 26.57 -5.53 -14.04
C GLU A 110 27.07 -5.20 -12.63
N ALA A 111 27.16 -3.92 -12.29
CA ALA A 111 27.56 -3.47 -10.96
C ALA A 111 26.53 -3.84 -9.90
N ALA A 112 25.24 -3.73 -10.22
CA ALA A 112 24.14 -4.08 -9.33
C ALA A 112 24.07 -5.59 -9.08
N GLU A 113 24.19 -6.41 -10.13
CA GLU A 113 24.22 -7.87 -10.02
C GLU A 113 25.40 -8.34 -9.17
N ARG A 114 26.59 -7.76 -9.36
CA ARG A 114 27.78 -8.06 -8.51
C ARG A 114 27.53 -7.73 -7.03
N LYS A 115 26.66 -6.77 -6.72
CA LYS A 115 26.24 -6.44 -5.36
C LYS A 115 25.07 -7.30 -4.87
N GLY A 116 24.60 -8.26 -5.66
CA GLY A 116 23.49 -9.15 -5.34
C GLY A 116 22.12 -8.49 -5.41
N LEU A 117 22.01 -7.33 -6.09
CA LEU A 117 20.70 -6.69 -6.30
C LEU A 117 19.91 -7.48 -7.34
N LYS A 118 18.68 -7.84 -6.98
CA LYS A 118 17.78 -8.62 -7.84
C LYS A 118 17.02 -7.68 -8.77
N ILE A 119 17.47 -7.59 -10.03
CA ILE A 119 16.94 -6.67 -11.05
C ILE A 119 16.38 -7.36 -12.28
N GLY A 120 16.42 -8.70 -12.33
CA GLY A 120 15.88 -9.47 -13.44
C GLY A 120 14.37 -9.27 -13.65
N VAL A 121 13.86 -9.65 -14.82
CA VAL A 121 12.41 -9.59 -15.11
C VAL A 121 11.61 -10.43 -14.10
N GLN A 122 12.12 -11.61 -13.73
CA GLN A 122 11.48 -12.47 -12.73
C GLN A 122 11.46 -11.84 -11.33
N ASP A 123 12.52 -11.14 -10.96
CA ASP A 123 12.57 -10.42 -9.67
C ASP A 123 11.54 -9.29 -9.63
N MET A 124 11.37 -8.57 -10.74
CA MET A 124 10.36 -7.52 -10.87
C MET A 124 8.93 -8.08 -10.90
N GLN A 125 8.73 -9.28 -11.44
CA GLN A 125 7.45 -9.99 -11.31
C GLN A 125 7.17 -10.34 -9.84
N GLY A 126 8.18 -10.77 -9.09
CA GLY A 126 8.09 -10.98 -7.64
C GLY A 126 7.72 -9.69 -6.88
N ALA A 127 8.34 -8.57 -7.23
CA ALA A 127 8.03 -7.25 -6.67
C ALA A 127 6.57 -6.83 -6.95
N ARG A 128 6.09 -7.04 -8.18
CA ARG A 128 4.68 -6.82 -8.55
C ARG A 128 3.73 -7.66 -7.69
N MET A 129 4.04 -8.94 -7.48
CA MET A 129 3.24 -9.82 -6.61
C MET A 129 3.25 -9.36 -5.15
N LEU A 130 4.39 -8.91 -4.64
CA LEU A 130 4.51 -8.32 -3.30
C LEU A 130 3.56 -7.13 -3.12
N LEU A 131 3.59 -6.18 -4.04
CA LEU A 131 2.72 -4.99 -4.01
C LEU A 131 1.24 -5.37 -4.10
N ASN A 132 0.89 -6.32 -4.97
CA ASN A 132 -0.48 -6.81 -5.09
C ASN A 132 -0.99 -7.42 -3.78
N ARG A 133 -0.14 -8.18 -3.08
CA ARG A 133 -0.47 -8.76 -1.77
C ARG A 133 -0.64 -7.67 -0.71
N LYS A 134 0.28 -6.70 -0.64
CA LYS A 134 0.22 -5.60 0.33
C LYS A 134 -0.99 -4.71 0.11
N ARG A 135 -1.35 -4.41 -1.13
CA ARG A 135 -2.59 -3.74 -1.52
C ARG A 135 -3.85 -4.50 -1.06
N GLY A 136 -3.85 -5.83 -1.17
CA GLY A 136 -4.99 -6.68 -0.78
C GLY A 136 -5.17 -6.81 0.74
N THR A 137 -4.09 -6.75 1.52
CA THR A 137 -4.16 -6.83 2.99
C THR A 137 -4.71 -5.55 3.60
N SER A 138 -4.55 -4.40 2.96
CA SER A 138 -5.17 -3.14 3.37
C SER A 138 -6.68 -3.10 3.08
N ARG A 139 -7.15 -3.89 2.13
CA ARG A 139 -8.57 -4.11 1.82
C ARG A 139 -9.19 -5.22 2.67
N ALA A 140 -9.08 -5.16 4.00
CA ALA A 140 -10.05 -5.87 4.83
C ALA A 140 -11.44 -5.37 4.38
N PRO A 141 -12.34 -6.26 3.91
CA PRO A 141 -13.57 -5.84 3.27
C PRO A 141 -14.31 -4.90 4.21
N ALA A 142 -14.89 -3.83 3.68
CA ALA A 142 -15.52 -2.76 4.46
C ALA A 142 -16.54 -3.29 5.47
N TRP A 143 -17.17 -4.43 5.17
CA TRP A 143 -18.10 -5.11 6.08
C TRP A 143 -17.42 -5.68 7.34
N PHE A 144 -16.12 -6.11 7.29
CA PHE A 144 -15.37 -6.49 8.50
C PHE A 144 -15.11 -5.29 9.41
N ARG A 145 -14.86 -4.12 8.83
CA ARG A 145 -14.70 -2.86 9.58
C ARG A 145 -16.04 -2.43 10.20
N ILE A 146 -17.15 -2.57 9.45
CA ILE A 146 -18.51 -2.28 9.91
C ILE A 146 -18.95 -3.29 10.99
N ALA A 147 -18.69 -4.59 10.80
CA ALA A 147 -19.01 -5.62 11.77
C ALA A 147 -18.30 -5.39 13.11
N GLY A 148 -17.02 -4.99 13.09
CA GLY A 148 -16.28 -4.65 14.32
C GLY A 148 -16.90 -3.48 15.08
N VAL A 149 -17.37 -2.45 14.37
CA VAL A 149 -18.05 -1.28 14.97
C VAL A 149 -19.42 -1.65 15.54
N CYS A 150 -20.19 -2.47 14.81
CA CYS A 150 -21.48 -2.94 15.30
C CYS A 150 -21.37 -3.79 16.57
N VAL A 151 -20.38 -4.68 16.64
CA VAL A 151 -20.13 -5.50 17.84
C VAL A 151 -19.71 -4.62 19.02
N ALA A 152 -18.82 -3.64 18.81
CA ALA A 152 -18.42 -2.70 19.87
C ALA A 152 -19.60 -1.84 20.35
N ALA A 153 -20.43 -1.33 19.43
CA ALA A 153 -21.62 -0.54 19.77
C ALA A 153 -22.66 -1.35 20.55
N VAL A 154 -22.91 -2.59 20.15
CA VAL A 154 -23.83 -3.51 20.85
C VAL A 154 -23.30 -3.85 22.24
N THR A 155 -22.01 -4.08 22.39
CA THR A 155 -21.39 -4.38 23.69
C THR A 155 -21.49 -3.16 24.63
N VAL A 156 -21.26 -1.95 24.14
CA VAL A 156 -21.41 -0.72 24.93
C VAL A 156 -22.88 -0.49 25.32
N LEU A 157 -23.83 -0.70 24.40
CA LEU A 157 -25.25 -0.59 24.68
C LEU A 157 -25.70 -1.65 25.72
N PHE A 158 -25.17 -2.86 25.65
CA PHE A 158 -25.48 -3.91 26.63
C PHE A 158 -24.91 -3.62 28.03
N LEU A 159 -23.71 -3.01 28.08
CA LEU A 159 -23.07 -2.60 29.34
C LEU A 159 -23.74 -1.36 29.97
N MET A 160 -24.36 -0.50 29.13
CA MET A 160 -25.08 0.69 29.62
C MET A 160 -26.56 0.47 29.91
N TRP A 161 -27.11 -0.74 29.63
CA TRP A 161 -28.51 -1.04 29.90
C TRP A 161 -28.75 -1.30 31.39
N PRO A 162 -29.41 -0.40 32.12
CA PRO A 162 -29.58 -0.54 33.58
C PRO A 162 -30.50 -1.67 34.01
N GLY A 163 -31.15 -2.38 33.07
CA GLY A 163 -32.11 -3.44 33.35
C GLY A 163 -31.59 -4.87 33.45
N ALA A 164 -30.28 -5.12 33.20
CA ALA A 164 -29.74 -6.48 33.20
C ALA A 164 -29.30 -7.02 34.59
N ARG A 165 -29.53 -6.30 35.69
CA ARG A 165 -29.06 -6.65 37.00
C ARG A 165 -30.18 -6.95 38.01
N THR A 166 -31.28 -7.53 37.61
CA THR A 166 -32.27 -8.00 38.62
C THR A 166 -32.95 -9.26 38.13
N SER A 167 -32.41 -10.43 38.44
CA SER A 167 -33.14 -11.68 38.58
C SER A 167 -32.26 -12.81 39.08
N GLU A 168 -31.57 -12.62 40.22
CA GLU A 168 -31.08 -13.74 41.03
C GLU A 168 -31.09 -13.35 42.50
N GLU A 169 -32.31 -13.33 43.06
CA GLU A 169 -32.54 -13.54 44.47
C GLU A 169 -34.01 -13.95 44.71
N LYS A 170 -34.26 -15.25 44.63
CA LYS A 170 -35.24 -15.92 45.50
C LYS A 170 -35.01 -17.43 45.48
#